data_ab0bed4ab323a917b8bb87706b17bcea
#
_entry.id   ab0bed4ab323a917b8bb87706b17bcea
#
_cell.length_a   1.000
_cell.length_b   1.000
_cell.length_c   1.000
_cell.angle_alpha   90.00
_cell.angle_beta   90.00
_cell.angle_gamma   90.00
#
_symmetry.space_group_name_H-M   'P 1'
#
loop_
_entity.id
_entity.type
_entity.pdbx_description
1 polymer ?
#
loop_
_entity_poly.entity_id
_entity_poly.type
_entity_poly.pdbx_seq_one_letter_code
_entity_poly.pdbx_strand_id
1 'polypeptide(L)'
;ECSRFERVSLSMITDLTVGYQLYQNRELDELELSESTLTTITSDTSNAYNDQLCEKRPTKYAYDFHFNFYCLNTDGTPNENWNKAVANRAFRRCFQEGLNLIPYYARFNKINPLKCENNYYTMKGVCYNSKGTDYVDLVAKELGIDGEKYDGKTMVHLRKSTADSIAALKKQAMDELTAIGVTFPVKAPFFFVAGNTVAQDNATVLKQCFTDSFGDDFIQLDLGTYVSSLAKEVRIPKLHGFVINGWGADFGDPVNFVGQEILHDSNAYYAVNYSNIQLVAEEPADYQKELVDEFEQFTDLVNAANAIVDDTDARYEAFAKA
;
A
#
# COMPACT_ATOMS: atom_id res chain seq x y z
N GLU A 1 10.70 8.86 -26.84
CA GLU A 1 9.62 8.94 -27.83
C GLU A 1 9.32 10.40 -28.14
N CYS A 2 9.22 10.75 -29.44
CA CYS A 2 8.82 12.10 -29.83
C CYS A 2 7.34 12.30 -29.54
N SER A 3 6.98 13.44 -28.96
CA SER A 3 5.59 13.87 -28.81
C SER A 3 4.89 13.87 -30.19
N ARG A 4 3.69 13.31 -30.26
CA ARG A 4 2.85 13.33 -31.48
C ARG A 4 2.01 14.59 -31.60
N PHE A 5 2.02 15.44 -30.57
CA PHE A 5 1.24 16.67 -30.51
C PHE A 5 2.15 17.89 -30.55
N GLU A 6 1.80 18.87 -31.36
CA GLU A 6 2.48 20.18 -31.39
C GLU A 6 2.15 21.00 -30.14
N ARG A 7 0.95 20.81 -29.61
CA ARG A 7 0.46 21.54 -28.44
C ARG A 7 -0.43 20.66 -27.58
N VAL A 8 -0.19 20.72 -26.27
CA VAL A 8 -1.07 20.18 -25.22
C VAL A 8 -1.53 21.34 -24.37
N SER A 9 -2.85 21.49 -24.18
CA SER A 9 -3.44 22.51 -23.31
C SER A 9 -4.12 21.81 -22.12
N LEU A 10 -3.76 22.20 -20.90
CA LEU A 10 -4.34 21.70 -19.66
C LEU A 10 -5.26 22.76 -19.09
N SER A 11 -6.53 22.39 -18.88
CA SER A 11 -7.53 23.27 -18.27
C SER A 11 -7.77 22.86 -16.81
N MET A 12 -7.64 23.80 -15.89
CA MET A 12 -7.97 23.59 -14.49
C MET A 12 -9.47 23.70 -14.30
N ILE A 13 -10.16 22.59 -14.11
CA ILE A 13 -11.62 22.53 -13.93
C ILE A 13 -11.88 21.90 -12.56
N THR A 14 -12.42 22.67 -11.63
CA THR A 14 -12.70 22.20 -10.28
C THR A 14 -14.01 21.43 -10.17
N ASP A 15 -14.98 21.73 -11.05
CA ASP A 15 -16.25 21.03 -11.14
C ASP A 15 -16.22 20.04 -12.32
N LEU A 16 -16.15 18.77 -12.02
CA LEU A 16 -16.08 17.68 -13.04
C LEU A 16 -17.35 17.60 -13.89
N THR A 17 -18.50 18.13 -13.44
CA THR A 17 -19.72 18.17 -14.25
C THR A 17 -19.63 19.23 -15.35
N VAL A 18 -18.97 20.35 -15.06
CA VAL A 18 -18.62 21.36 -16.07
C VAL A 18 -17.62 20.75 -17.09
N GLY A 19 -16.63 20.00 -16.60
CA GLY A 19 -15.69 19.28 -17.47
C GLY A 19 -16.41 18.37 -18.46
N TYR A 20 -17.42 17.62 -18.00
CA TYR A 20 -18.21 16.75 -18.88
C TYR A 20 -19.00 17.54 -19.93
N GLN A 21 -19.58 18.69 -19.59
CA GLN A 21 -20.25 19.56 -20.56
C GLN A 21 -19.29 20.10 -21.64
N LEU A 22 -18.08 20.50 -21.24
CA LEU A 22 -17.05 20.96 -22.17
C LEU A 22 -16.60 19.85 -23.12
N TYR A 23 -16.49 18.60 -22.64
CA TYR A 23 -16.23 17.45 -23.48
C TYR A 23 -17.36 17.19 -24.49
N GLN A 24 -18.61 17.25 -24.05
CA GLN A 24 -19.79 17.13 -24.91
C GLN A 24 -19.83 18.21 -26.00
N ASN A 25 -19.36 19.41 -25.67
CA ASN A 25 -19.24 20.52 -26.61
C ASN A 25 -18.00 20.43 -27.52
N ARG A 26 -17.14 19.40 -27.37
CA ARG A 26 -15.87 19.24 -28.10
C ARG A 26 -14.82 20.33 -27.77
N GLU A 27 -14.86 20.87 -26.58
CA GLU A 27 -13.88 21.83 -26.07
C GLU A 27 -12.75 21.15 -25.30
N LEU A 28 -12.92 19.87 -24.96
CA LEU A 28 -11.91 18.98 -24.36
C LEU A 28 -11.83 17.68 -25.14
N ASP A 29 -10.62 17.14 -25.28
CA ASP A 29 -10.34 15.84 -25.90
C ASP A 29 -10.35 14.70 -24.88
N GLU A 30 -10.08 15.00 -23.62
CA GLU A 30 -10.02 14.04 -22.50
C GLU A 30 -10.42 14.74 -21.20
N LEU A 31 -11.09 14.01 -20.32
CA LEU A 31 -11.38 14.47 -18.94
C LEU A 31 -11.47 13.31 -17.97
N GLU A 32 -11.28 13.61 -16.69
CA GLU A 32 -11.64 12.70 -15.60
C GLU A 32 -13.12 12.84 -15.26
N LEU A 33 -13.85 11.70 -15.22
CA LEU A 33 -15.27 11.70 -14.90
C LEU A 33 -15.52 11.71 -13.39
N SER A 34 -16.56 12.44 -12.97
CA SER A 34 -17.12 12.28 -11.63
C SER A 34 -17.79 10.90 -11.50
N GLU A 35 -17.90 10.38 -10.27
CA GLU A 35 -18.60 9.12 -10.00
C GLU A 35 -20.06 9.15 -10.49
N SER A 36 -20.76 10.28 -10.31
CA SER A 36 -22.14 10.44 -10.77
C SER A 36 -22.26 10.41 -12.28
N THR A 37 -21.36 11.10 -13.00
CA THR A 37 -21.34 11.10 -14.46
C THR A 37 -21.02 9.72 -15.02
N LEU A 38 -20.03 9.04 -14.44
CA LEU A 38 -19.66 7.68 -14.80
C LEU A 38 -20.82 6.71 -14.60
N THR A 39 -21.52 6.81 -13.46
CA THR A 39 -22.71 6.00 -13.18
C THR A 39 -23.81 6.26 -14.21
N THR A 40 -24.04 7.52 -14.58
CA THR A 40 -25.03 7.89 -15.60
C THR A 40 -24.70 7.26 -16.97
N ILE A 41 -23.44 7.34 -17.39
CA ILE A 41 -23.01 6.77 -18.67
C ILE A 41 -23.11 5.24 -18.66
N THR A 42 -22.66 4.59 -17.58
CA THR A 42 -22.59 3.11 -17.51
C THR A 42 -23.94 2.44 -17.26
N SER A 43 -24.91 3.15 -16.65
CA SER A 43 -26.25 2.63 -16.42
C SER A 43 -27.12 2.62 -17.70
N ASP A 44 -26.74 3.39 -18.70
CA ASP A 44 -27.42 3.45 -20.00
C ASP A 44 -26.48 2.95 -21.11
N THR A 45 -26.67 1.71 -21.54
CA THR A 45 -25.87 1.09 -22.59
C THR A 45 -26.04 1.77 -23.96
N SER A 46 -27.09 2.58 -24.15
CA SER A 46 -27.31 3.38 -25.35
C SER A 46 -26.65 4.76 -25.31
N ASN A 47 -26.03 5.13 -24.21
CA ASN A 47 -25.37 6.41 -24.06
C ASN A 47 -24.23 6.55 -25.09
N ALA A 48 -24.25 7.68 -25.81
CA ALA A 48 -23.30 7.94 -26.92
C ALA A 48 -21.82 7.97 -26.50
N TYR A 49 -21.55 8.08 -25.19
CA TYR A 49 -20.20 8.14 -24.64
C TYR A 49 -19.75 6.83 -23.98
N ASN A 50 -20.58 5.80 -23.96
CA ASN A 50 -20.25 4.53 -23.32
C ASN A 50 -19.00 3.88 -23.96
N ASP A 51 -18.93 3.88 -25.27
CA ASP A 51 -17.80 3.34 -26.04
C ASP A 51 -16.53 4.20 -25.95
N GLN A 52 -16.62 5.40 -25.37
CA GLN A 52 -15.49 6.32 -25.19
C GLN A 52 -14.86 6.21 -23.80
N LEU A 53 -15.44 5.41 -22.92
CA LEU A 53 -14.89 5.19 -21.59
C LEU A 53 -13.56 4.46 -21.69
N CYS A 54 -12.53 5.07 -21.11
CA CYS A 54 -11.20 4.50 -21.02
C CYS A 54 -10.80 4.35 -19.55
N GLU A 55 -10.10 3.27 -19.24
CA GLU A 55 -9.48 3.17 -17.91
C GLU A 55 -8.24 4.07 -17.83
N LYS A 56 -8.03 4.64 -16.68
CA LYS A 56 -6.77 5.33 -16.38
C LYS A 56 -5.60 4.35 -16.53
N ARG A 57 -4.51 4.84 -17.09
CA ARG A 57 -3.26 4.08 -17.11
C ARG A 57 -2.77 3.88 -15.67
N PRO A 58 -2.19 2.72 -15.37
CA PRO A 58 -1.50 2.54 -14.09
C PRO A 58 -0.47 3.64 -13.89
N THR A 59 -0.39 4.15 -12.69
CA THR A 59 0.66 5.11 -12.31
C THR A 59 1.95 4.37 -12.00
N LYS A 60 3.06 5.11 -11.86
CA LYS A 60 4.33 4.54 -11.40
C LYS A 60 4.37 4.26 -9.88
N TYR A 61 3.29 4.60 -9.17
CA TYR A 61 3.23 4.53 -7.71
C TYR A 61 2.68 3.19 -7.25
N ALA A 62 3.43 2.49 -6.38
CA ALA A 62 2.91 1.45 -5.50
C ALA A 62 2.44 2.09 -4.19
N TYR A 63 1.27 1.69 -3.69
CA TYR A 63 0.72 2.15 -2.41
C TYR A 63 0.72 1.00 -1.42
N ASP A 64 1.36 1.22 -0.27
CA ASP A 64 1.61 0.20 0.73
C ASP A 64 1.17 0.65 2.12
N PHE A 65 0.95 -0.31 3.00
CA PHE A 65 0.77 -0.05 4.42
C PHE A 65 2.14 -0.03 5.09
N HIS A 66 2.61 1.17 5.42
CA HIS A 66 3.86 1.34 6.16
C HIS A 66 3.57 1.29 7.66
N PHE A 67 3.89 0.16 8.29
CA PHE A 67 3.77 -0.01 9.74
C PHE A 67 4.81 0.82 10.48
N ASN A 68 4.41 1.40 11.61
CA ASN A 68 5.32 2.04 12.55
C ASN A 68 5.65 1.06 13.69
N PHE A 69 6.88 0.63 13.76
CA PHE A 69 7.38 -0.30 14.78
C PHE A 69 7.84 0.38 16.07
N TYR A 70 7.81 1.72 16.09
CA TYR A 70 8.16 2.57 17.23
C TYR A 70 7.07 3.63 17.47
N CYS A 71 5.84 3.17 17.67
CA CYS A 71 4.69 4.05 17.88
C CYS A 71 4.70 4.61 19.30
N LEU A 72 4.42 5.91 19.41
CA LEU A 72 4.29 6.63 20.68
C LEU A 72 2.85 7.06 20.92
N ASN A 73 2.49 7.22 22.19
CA ASN A 73 1.29 7.90 22.62
C ASN A 73 1.48 9.42 22.54
N THR A 74 0.40 10.18 22.64
CA THR A 74 0.44 11.66 22.60
C THR A 74 1.23 12.29 23.75
N ASP A 75 1.44 11.59 24.84
CA ASP A 75 2.27 12.00 25.98
C ASP A 75 3.76 11.64 25.82
N GLY A 76 4.13 11.04 24.68
CA GLY A 76 5.49 10.63 24.35
C GLY A 76 5.91 9.27 24.91
N THR A 77 5.03 8.56 25.63
CA THR A 77 5.31 7.19 26.09
C THR A 77 5.15 6.17 24.95
N PRO A 78 5.88 5.03 24.97
CA PRO A 78 5.67 3.97 23.98
C PRO A 78 4.23 3.42 23.99
N ASN A 79 3.66 3.24 22.80
CA ASN A 79 2.41 2.48 22.64
C ASN A 79 2.73 0.97 22.67
N GLU A 80 2.99 0.46 23.87
CA GLU A 80 3.45 -0.91 24.10
C GLU A 80 2.54 -1.97 23.45
N ASN A 81 1.23 -1.77 23.52
CA ASN A 81 0.27 -2.74 23.01
C ASN A 81 0.35 -2.87 21.48
N TRP A 82 0.45 -1.73 20.78
CA TRP A 82 0.65 -1.71 19.33
C TRP A 82 2.06 -2.21 18.96
N ASN A 83 3.11 -1.71 19.62
CA ASN A 83 4.49 -2.05 19.28
C ASN A 83 4.77 -3.55 19.40
N LYS A 84 4.24 -4.21 20.44
CA LYS A 84 4.29 -5.66 20.58
C LYS A 84 3.51 -6.38 19.49
N ALA A 85 2.30 -5.91 19.21
CA ALA A 85 1.43 -6.53 18.20
C ALA A 85 2.06 -6.45 16.80
N VAL A 86 2.54 -5.27 16.38
CA VAL A 86 3.08 -5.08 15.04
C VAL A 86 4.44 -5.76 14.85
N ALA A 87 5.20 -6.00 15.92
CA ALA A 87 6.45 -6.79 15.85
C ALA A 87 6.18 -8.29 15.61
N ASN A 88 4.99 -8.80 15.94
CA ASN A 88 4.64 -10.20 15.73
C ASN A 88 4.36 -10.52 14.26
N ARG A 89 5.07 -11.53 13.73
CA ARG A 89 4.95 -11.95 12.32
C ARG A 89 3.54 -12.45 11.96
N ALA A 90 2.92 -13.26 12.82
CA ALA A 90 1.59 -13.79 12.57
C ALA A 90 0.54 -12.65 12.53
N PHE A 91 0.69 -11.62 13.37
CA PHE A 91 -0.16 -10.44 13.35
C PHE A 91 -0.04 -9.66 12.03
N ARG A 92 1.20 -9.39 11.55
CA ARG A 92 1.41 -8.72 10.25
C ARG A 92 0.87 -9.55 9.08
N ARG A 93 1.04 -10.88 9.11
CA ARG A 93 0.48 -11.78 8.10
C ARG A 93 -1.05 -11.73 8.03
N CYS A 94 -1.75 -11.47 9.13
CA CYS A 94 -3.20 -11.26 9.09
C CYS A 94 -3.59 -10.11 8.17
N PHE A 95 -2.84 -9.00 8.16
CA PHE A 95 -3.09 -7.90 7.21
C PHE A 95 -2.91 -8.35 5.76
N GLN A 96 -1.83 -9.05 5.47
CA GLN A 96 -1.51 -9.48 4.12
C GLN A 96 -2.49 -10.55 3.61
N GLU A 97 -2.83 -11.54 4.43
CA GLU A 97 -3.58 -12.73 4.02
C GLU A 97 -5.08 -12.60 4.25
N GLY A 98 -5.51 -11.83 5.24
CA GLY A 98 -6.90 -11.82 5.71
C GLY A 98 -7.67 -10.53 5.49
N LEU A 99 -7.01 -9.40 5.32
CA LEU A 99 -7.69 -8.10 5.22
C LEU A 99 -8.36 -7.94 3.85
N ASN A 100 -9.70 -7.89 3.82
CA ASN A 100 -10.46 -7.64 2.62
C ASN A 100 -10.64 -6.14 2.40
N LEU A 101 -9.92 -5.59 1.41
CA LEU A 101 -9.93 -4.17 1.06
C LEU A 101 -10.87 -3.83 -0.12
N ILE A 102 -11.65 -4.77 -0.65
CA ILE A 102 -12.54 -4.50 -1.79
C ILE A 102 -13.46 -3.29 -1.54
N PRO A 103 -14.12 -3.14 -0.37
CA PRO A 103 -14.94 -1.95 -0.11
C PRO A 103 -14.13 -0.64 -0.09
N TYR A 104 -12.88 -0.70 0.39
CA TYR A 104 -11.97 0.45 0.36
C TYR A 104 -11.51 0.77 -1.06
N TYR A 105 -11.16 -0.22 -1.86
CA TYR A 105 -10.81 -0.05 -3.28
C TYR A 105 -11.97 0.54 -4.10
N ALA A 106 -13.21 0.20 -3.76
CA ALA A 106 -14.39 0.76 -4.42
C ALA A 106 -14.53 2.28 -4.24
N ARG A 107 -13.82 2.88 -3.27
CA ARG A 107 -13.74 4.34 -3.10
C ARG A 107 -12.91 5.01 -4.20
N PHE A 108 -12.00 4.27 -4.83
CA PHE A 108 -11.08 4.75 -5.86
C PHE A 108 -11.45 4.25 -7.26
N ASN A 109 -12.00 3.05 -7.35
CA ASN A 109 -12.50 2.46 -8.58
C ASN A 109 -13.80 1.69 -8.30
N LYS A 110 -14.93 2.35 -8.50
CA LYS A 110 -16.25 1.78 -8.22
C LYS A 110 -16.63 0.66 -9.20
N ILE A 111 -16.19 0.75 -10.47
CA ILE A 111 -16.53 -0.23 -11.51
C ILE A 111 -15.75 -1.52 -11.33
N ASN A 112 -14.46 -1.41 -11.05
CA ASN A 112 -13.59 -2.56 -10.88
C ASN A 112 -12.62 -2.35 -9.70
N PRO A 113 -13.12 -2.49 -8.46
CA PRO A 113 -12.32 -2.27 -7.26
C PRO A 113 -11.01 -3.08 -7.23
N LEU A 114 -11.05 -4.31 -7.73
CA LEU A 114 -9.92 -5.22 -7.71
C LEU A 114 -8.74 -4.78 -8.59
N LYS A 115 -8.96 -3.84 -9.52
CA LYS A 115 -7.85 -3.20 -10.25
C LYS A 115 -7.00 -2.27 -9.40
N CYS A 116 -7.46 -1.90 -8.21
CA CYS A 116 -6.65 -1.18 -7.23
C CYS A 116 -5.72 -2.10 -6.43
N GLU A 117 -5.90 -3.43 -6.54
CA GLU A 117 -5.06 -4.39 -5.81
C GLU A 117 -3.67 -4.46 -6.43
N ASN A 118 -2.67 -4.33 -5.57
CA ASN A 118 -1.28 -4.61 -5.89
C ASN A 118 -0.68 -5.47 -4.76
N ASN A 119 -0.18 -6.64 -5.11
CA ASN A 119 0.42 -7.59 -4.14
C ASN A 119 1.95 -7.52 -4.15
N TYR A 120 2.51 -6.57 -4.86
CA TYR A 120 3.95 -6.38 -4.97
C TYR A 120 4.33 -5.01 -4.40
N TYR A 121 5.50 -4.94 -3.80
CA TYR A 121 6.02 -3.67 -3.30
C TYR A 121 6.36 -2.69 -4.43
N THR A 122 6.56 -3.18 -5.65
CA THR A 122 6.84 -2.37 -6.84
C THR A 122 5.69 -2.39 -7.83
N MET A 123 5.65 -1.38 -8.71
CA MET A 123 4.67 -1.34 -9.79
C MET A 123 5.19 -2.06 -11.03
N LYS A 124 4.28 -2.82 -11.67
CA LYS A 124 4.52 -3.38 -13.00
C LYS A 124 4.70 -2.27 -14.04
N GLY A 125 5.61 -2.48 -14.98
CA GLY A 125 5.85 -1.53 -16.07
C GLY A 125 6.91 -0.46 -15.76
N VAL A 126 7.61 -0.56 -14.64
CA VAL A 126 8.62 0.42 -14.21
C VAL A 126 10.05 -0.10 -14.39
N CYS A 127 10.33 -1.33 -13.99
CA CYS A 127 11.67 -1.90 -14.02
C CYS A 127 11.74 -3.09 -14.96
N TYR A 128 12.61 -3.04 -15.96
CA TYR A 128 12.82 -4.11 -16.93
C TYR A 128 14.29 -4.53 -16.98
N ASN A 129 14.53 -5.83 -16.99
CA ASN A 129 15.88 -6.36 -17.20
C ASN A 129 16.34 -6.22 -18.67
N SER A 130 17.54 -6.67 -18.99
CA SER A 130 18.12 -6.56 -20.34
C SER A 130 17.32 -7.32 -21.42
N LYS A 131 16.55 -8.33 -21.01
CA LYS A 131 15.68 -9.14 -21.90
C LYS A 131 14.26 -8.57 -22.02
N GLY A 132 13.98 -7.44 -21.36
CA GLY A 132 12.64 -6.84 -21.35
C GLY A 132 11.65 -7.54 -20.42
N THR A 133 12.13 -8.40 -19.50
CA THR A 133 11.30 -9.01 -18.46
C THR A 133 11.06 -7.99 -17.36
N ASP A 134 9.79 -7.81 -16.98
CA ASP A 134 9.41 -6.93 -15.88
C ASP A 134 9.88 -7.52 -14.54
N TYR A 135 10.39 -6.67 -13.66
CA TYR A 135 10.84 -7.07 -12.34
C TYR A 135 9.74 -7.77 -11.52
N VAL A 136 8.50 -7.28 -11.62
CA VAL A 136 7.34 -7.90 -10.95
C VAL A 136 7.12 -9.35 -11.40
N ASP A 137 7.41 -9.69 -12.66
CA ASP A 137 7.29 -11.06 -13.14
C ASP A 137 8.38 -11.97 -12.55
N LEU A 138 9.56 -11.43 -12.23
CA LEU A 138 10.61 -12.17 -11.51
C LEU A 138 10.21 -12.43 -10.06
N VAL A 139 9.64 -11.41 -9.38
CA VAL A 139 9.11 -11.57 -8.02
C VAL A 139 7.99 -12.60 -7.99
N ALA A 140 7.04 -12.54 -8.95
CA ALA A 140 5.97 -13.52 -9.06
C ALA A 140 6.49 -14.96 -9.19
N LYS A 141 7.59 -15.15 -9.92
CA LYS A 141 8.25 -16.44 -10.07
C LYS A 141 8.87 -16.92 -8.76
N GLU A 142 9.58 -16.06 -8.02
CA GLU A 142 10.14 -16.41 -6.70
C GLU A 142 9.03 -16.79 -5.69
N LEU A 143 7.88 -16.11 -5.75
CA LEU A 143 6.71 -16.41 -4.93
C LEU A 143 5.91 -17.64 -5.40
N GLY A 144 6.22 -18.21 -6.58
CA GLY A 144 5.51 -19.34 -7.17
C GLY A 144 4.08 -19.00 -7.63
N ILE A 145 3.83 -17.77 -8.05
CA ILE A 145 2.53 -17.26 -8.52
C ILE A 145 2.57 -16.75 -9.97
N ASP A 146 3.66 -16.99 -10.69
CA ASP A 146 3.90 -16.51 -12.05
C ASP A 146 2.92 -17.06 -13.11
N GLY A 147 2.23 -18.17 -12.82
CA GLY A 147 1.17 -18.73 -13.66
C GLY A 147 -0.24 -18.28 -13.32
N GLU A 148 -0.43 -17.53 -12.24
CA GLU A 148 -1.73 -17.10 -11.77
C GLU A 148 -2.26 -15.94 -12.61
N LYS A 149 -3.52 -16.05 -13.03
CA LYS A 149 -4.21 -14.98 -13.77
C LYS A 149 -5.25 -14.34 -12.86
N TYR A 150 -5.22 -13.02 -12.85
CA TYR A 150 -6.26 -12.22 -12.21
C TYR A 150 -7.60 -12.42 -12.94
N ASP A 151 -8.62 -12.88 -12.22
CA ASP A 151 -9.95 -13.15 -12.76
C ASP A 151 -10.91 -11.94 -12.68
N GLY A 152 -10.48 -10.86 -12.05
CA GLY A 152 -11.27 -9.65 -11.85
C GLY A 152 -12.40 -9.77 -10.81
N LYS A 153 -12.50 -10.89 -10.10
CA LYS A 153 -13.61 -11.19 -9.19
C LYS A 153 -13.18 -11.49 -7.76
N THR A 154 -11.99 -12.06 -7.59
CA THR A 154 -11.47 -12.46 -6.29
C THR A 154 -10.18 -11.71 -5.99
N MET A 155 -9.94 -11.42 -4.71
CA MET A 155 -8.63 -10.97 -4.25
C MET A 155 -7.68 -12.15 -4.39
N VAL A 156 -6.94 -12.15 -5.50
CA VAL A 156 -6.14 -13.28 -5.95
C VAL A 156 -4.69 -13.03 -5.61
N HIS A 157 -3.84 -13.69 -6.19
CA HIS A 157 -2.41 -13.61 -6.22
C HIS A 157 -1.75 -14.21 -4.99
N LEU A 158 -1.31 -13.45 -4.03
CA LEU A 158 -0.59 -13.97 -2.86
C LEU A 158 -1.51 -14.68 -1.86
N ARG A 159 -2.81 -14.51 -1.97
CA ARG A 159 -3.78 -15.03 -1.00
C ARG A 159 -4.30 -16.41 -1.37
N LYS A 160 -3.45 -17.40 -1.22
CA LYS A 160 -3.91 -18.81 -1.20
C LYS A 160 -4.64 -19.16 0.10
N SER A 161 -4.90 -18.16 0.94
CA SER A 161 -5.49 -18.31 2.25
C SER A 161 -6.98 -18.59 2.16
N THR A 162 -7.43 -19.56 2.95
CA THR A 162 -8.85 -19.87 3.16
C THR A 162 -9.34 -19.22 4.45
N ALA A 163 -10.67 -19.16 4.64
CA ALA A 163 -11.24 -18.66 5.89
C ALA A 163 -10.69 -19.41 7.12
N ASP A 164 -10.51 -20.72 7.01
CA ASP A 164 -9.96 -21.55 8.09
C ASP A 164 -8.49 -21.23 8.37
N SER A 165 -7.66 -21.04 7.32
CA SER A 165 -6.25 -20.67 7.50
C SER A 165 -6.09 -19.28 8.10
N ILE A 166 -6.95 -18.32 7.72
CA ILE A 166 -6.98 -16.97 8.30
C ILE A 166 -7.39 -17.02 9.77
N ALA A 167 -8.42 -17.80 10.10
CA ALA A 167 -8.86 -18.00 11.49
C ALA A 167 -7.77 -18.64 12.36
N ALA A 168 -7.05 -19.63 11.82
CA ALA A 168 -5.92 -20.25 12.48
C ALA A 168 -4.76 -19.25 12.71
N LEU A 169 -4.45 -18.44 11.70
CA LEU A 169 -3.41 -17.41 11.79
C LEU A 169 -3.77 -16.32 12.81
N LYS A 170 -5.03 -15.85 12.82
CA LYS A 170 -5.55 -14.94 13.84
C LYS A 170 -5.39 -15.51 15.23
N LYS A 171 -5.80 -16.80 15.41
CA LYS A 171 -5.66 -17.48 16.70
C LYS A 171 -4.20 -17.57 17.13
N GLN A 172 -3.30 -17.94 16.24
CA GLN A 172 -1.85 -17.99 16.51
C GLN A 172 -1.35 -16.62 17.00
N ALA A 173 -1.66 -15.55 16.26
CA ALA A 173 -1.27 -14.19 16.64
C ALA A 173 -1.80 -13.82 18.03
N MET A 174 -3.07 -14.14 18.31
CA MET A 174 -3.68 -13.85 19.63
C MET A 174 -3.01 -14.63 20.77
N ASP A 175 -2.72 -15.90 20.56
CA ASP A 175 -2.08 -16.75 21.55
C ASP A 175 -0.65 -16.25 21.87
N GLU A 176 0.16 -16.00 20.84
CA GLU A 176 1.54 -15.50 20.98
C GLU A 176 1.58 -14.12 21.67
N LEU A 177 0.70 -13.20 21.24
CA LEU A 177 0.66 -11.83 21.77
C LEU A 177 0.10 -11.78 23.18
N THR A 178 -0.89 -12.61 23.52
CA THR A 178 -1.39 -12.70 24.90
C THR A 178 -0.29 -13.17 25.84
N ALA A 179 0.57 -14.10 25.41
CA ALA A 179 1.68 -14.60 26.20
C ALA A 179 2.70 -13.52 26.61
N ILE A 180 2.80 -12.43 25.81
CA ILE A 180 3.67 -11.28 26.11
C ILE A 180 2.91 -10.06 26.64
N GLY A 181 1.64 -10.25 27.05
CA GLY A 181 0.82 -9.26 27.75
C GLY A 181 0.11 -8.24 26.83
N VAL A 182 -0.08 -8.56 25.56
CA VAL A 182 -0.93 -7.73 24.65
C VAL A 182 -2.40 -7.92 25.00
N THR A 183 -3.14 -6.82 25.03
CA THR A 183 -4.59 -6.81 25.25
C THR A 183 -5.33 -6.60 23.93
N PHE A 184 -6.46 -7.31 23.78
CA PHE A 184 -7.28 -7.26 22.58
C PHE A 184 -8.62 -6.55 22.84
N PRO A 185 -9.22 -5.90 21.80
CA PRO A 185 -8.64 -5.69 20.47
C PRO A 185 -7.44 -4.74 20.48
N VAL A 186 -6.43 -5.03 19.67
CA VAL A 186 -5.31 -4.12 19.45
C VAL A 186 -5.83 -2.84 18.78
N LYS A 187 -5.50 -1.68 19.35
CA LYS A 187 -5.83 -0.38 18.74
C LYS A 187 -4.70 0.04 17.80
N ALA A 188 -5.04 0.23 16.52
CA ALA A 188 -4.12 0.70 15.49
C ALA A 188 -4.37 2.20 15.23
N PRO A 189 -3.49 3.11 15.69
CA PRO A 189 -3.66 4.54 15.41
C PRO A 189 -3.54 4.83 13.91
N PHE A 190 -4.62 5.39 13.34
CA PHE A 190 -4.69 5.78 11.94
C PHE A 190 -5.23 7.20 11.80
N PHE A 191 -4.51 8.06 11.04
CA PHE A 191 -4.81 9.49 10.98
C PHE A 191 -5.22 9.92 9.58
N PHE A 192 -6.20 10.82 9.51
CA PHE A 192 -6.65 11.45 8.27
C PHE A 192 -6.79 12.97 8.45
N VAL A 193 -6.83 13.70 7.33
CA VAL A 193 -6.90 15.17 7.38
C VAL A 193 -8.27 15.65 7.89
N ALA A 194 -8.25 16.53 8.89
CA ALA A 194 -9.47 17.12 9.46
C ALA A 194 -10.20 17.99 8.43
N GLY A 195 -11.54 18.01 8.51
CA GLY A 195 -12.37 18.84 7.63
C GLY A 195 -12.52 18.33 6.19
N ASN A 196 -11.90 17.19 5.85
CA ASN A 196 -12.06 16.55 4.55
C ASN A 196 -13.01 15.35 4.69
N THR A 197 -14.24 15.51 4.21
CA THR A 197 -15.28 14.47 4.30
C THR A 197 -14.91 13.20 3.52
N VAL A 198 -14.24 13.33 2.37
CA VAL A 198 -13.80 12.17 1.57
C VAL A 198 -12.76 11.37 2.34
N ALA A 199 -11.78 12.03 2.97
CA ALA A 199 -10.78 11.36 3.79
C ALA A 199 -11.40 10.68 5.02
N GLN A 200 -12.38 11.32 5.66
CA GLN A 200 -13.13 10.74 6.78
C GLN A 200 -13.94 9.51 6.35
N ASP A 201 -14.64 9.58 5.23
CA ASP A 201 -15.39 8.45 4.68
C ASP A 201 -14.46 7.28 4.34
N ASN A 202 -13.32 7.56 3.69
CA ASN A 202 -12.32 6.55 3.35
C ASN A 202 -11.76 5.87 4.61
N ALA A 203 -11.43 6.64 5.65
CA ALA A 203 -10.96 6.10 6.93
C ALA A 203 -12.04 5.24 7.62
N THR A 204 -13.31 5.67 7.55
CA THR A 204 -14.44 4.92 8.11
C THR A 204 -14.64 3.60 7.39
N VAL A 205 -14.59 3.60 6.04
CA VAL A 205 -14.69 2.36 5.24
C VAL A 205 -13.50 1.45 5.52
N LEU A 206 -12.28 2.00 5.61
CA LEU A 206 -11.11 1.21 5.97
C LEU A 206 -11.28 0.54 7.35
N LYS A 207 -11.74 1.29 8.36
CA LYS A 207 -12.03 0.74 9.69
C LYS A 207 -13.04 -0.42 9.61
N GLN A 208 -14.10 -0.27 8.80
CA GLN A 208 -15.08 -1.33 8.61
C GLN A 208 -14.46 -2.58 7.93
N CYS A 209 -13.54 -2.40 6.97
CA CYS A 209 -12.82 -3.52 6.37
C CYS A 209 -12.08 -4.38 7.41
N PHE A 210 -11.47 -3.76 8.43
CA PHE A 210 -10.82 -4.49 9.53
C PHE A 210 -11.83 -5.28 10.37
N THR A 211 -12.94 -4.65 10.77
CA THR A 211 -14.01 -5.31 11.53
C THR A 211 -14.62 -6.47 10.74
N ASP A 212 -14.92 -6.28 9.46
CA ASP A 212 -15.53 -7.30 8.60
C ASP A 212 -14.57 -8.48 8.35
N SER A 213 -13.27 -8.21 8.28
CA SER A 213 -12.26 -9.25 8.04
C SER A 213 -11.92 -10.06 9.29
N PHE A 214 -11.88 -9.43 10.45
CA PHE A 214 -11.30 -10.04 11.66
C PHE A 214 -12.22 -10.07 12.87
N GLY A 215 -13.40 -9.43 12.80
CA GLY A 215 -14.28 -9.23 13.95
C GLY A 215 -13.80 -8.10 14.86
N ASP A 216 -14.59 -7.80 15.89
CA ASP A 216 -14.31 -6.69 16.82
C ASP A 216 -13.30 -7.04 17.91
N ASP A 217 -12.89 -8.31 18.01
CA ASP A 217 -12.09 -8.87 19.08
C ASP A 217 -10.58 -8.93 18.80
N PHE A 218 -10.14 -8.58 17.59
CA PHE A 218 -8.72 -8.72 17.19
C PHE A 218 -8.01 -7.39 17.03
N ILE A 219 -8.42 -6.59 16.06
CA ILE A 219 -7.81 -5.29 15.74
C ILE A 219 -8.90 -4.27 15.39
N GLN A 220 -8.73 -3.04 15.87
CA GLN A 220 -9.61 -1.93 15.56
C GLN A 220 -8.80 -0.70 15.21
N LEU A 221 -9.17 0.01 14.13
CA LEU A 221 -8.56 1.30 13.83
C LEU A 221 -9.01 2.34 14.85
N ASP A 222 -8.04 3.00 15.47
CA ASP A 222 -8.22 4.18 16.31
C ASP A 222 -8.01 5.43 15.44
N LEU A 223 -9.13 6.05 15.04
CA LEU A 223 -9.13 7.13 14.05
C LEU A 223 -8.81 8.47 14.70
N GLY A 224 -7.67 9.04 14.34
CA GLY A 224 -7.25 10.39 14.69
C GLY A 224 -7.27 11.34 13.50
N THR A 225 -7.08 12.63 13.75
CA THR A 225 -7.00 13.65 12.71
C THR A 225 -5.77 14.52 12.84
N TYR A 226 -5.32 15.07 11.71
CA TYR A 226 -4.35 16.15 11.64
C TYR A 226 -4.92 17.31 10.81
N VAL A 227 -4.39 18.53 10.99
CA VAL A 227 -4.97 19.74 10.36
C VAL A 227 -4.23 20.11 9.09
N SER A 228 -2.92 20.21 9.12
CA SER A 228 -2.13 20.76 8.01
C SER A 228 -1.06 19.82 7.46
N SER A 229 -0.46 18.99 8.30
CA SER A 229 0.67 18.17 7.89
C SER A 229 0.75 16.84 8.63
N LEU A 230 0.46 15.76 7.92
CA LEU A 230 0.66 14.39 8.42
C LEU A 230 2.10 14.20 8.94
N ALA A 231 3.09 14.73 8.23
CA ALA A 231 4.49 14.58 8.63
C ALA A 231 4.76 15.25 9.98
N LYS A 232 4.39 16.54 10.14
CA LYS A 232 4.72 17.32 11.35
C LYS A 232 3.88 16.94 12.55
N GLU A 233 2.60 16.64 12.33
CA GLU A 233 1.64 16.43 13.41
C GLU A 233 1.54 14.96 13.84
N VAL A 234 1.92 14.01 12.99
CA VAL A 234 1.72 12.58 13.23
C VAL A 234 3.01 11.76 13.08
N ARG A 235 3.69 11.85 11.91
CA ARG A 235 4.83 10.97 11.63
C ARG A 235 6.09 11.32 12.43
N ILE A 236 6.48 12.60 12.46
CA ILE A 236 7.64 13.06 13.26
C ILE A 236 7.43 12.76 14.74
N PRO A 237 6.24 13.03 15.35
CA PRO A 237 5.94 12.59 16.71
C PRO A 237 5.72 11.07 16.87
N LYS A 238 5.72 10.28 15.76
CA LYS A 238 5.57 8.81 15.75
C LYS A 238 4.23 8.30 16.31
N LEU A 239 3.15 9.04 16.14
CA LEU A 239 1.82 8.72 16.69
C LEU A 239 1.03 7.69 15.88
N HIS A 240 1.40 7.44 14.62
CA HIS A 240 0.69 6.49 13.75
C HIS A 240 1.05 5.05 14.08
N GLY A 241 0.07 4.16 14.01
CA GLY A 241 0.32 2.71 13.95
C GLY A 241 0.75 2.30 12.55
N PHE A 242 0.05 2.79 11.53
CA PHE A 242 0.47 2.69 10.13
C PHE A 242 -0.07 3.86 9.32
N VAL A 243 0.51 4.05 8.15
CA VAL A 243 0.00 4.96 7.10
C VAL A 243 -0.05 4.24 5.77
N ILE A 244 -0.97 4.67 4.90
CA ILE A 244 -1.00 4.25 3.50
C ILE A 244 -0.31 5.34 2.71
N ASN A 245 0.79 5.00 2.05
CA ASN A 245 1.53 5.93 1.20
C ASN A 245 2.10 5.22 -0.02
N GLY A 246 2.36 5.99 -1.08
CA GLY A 246 2.86 5.46 -2.33
C GLY A 246 4.26 5.93 -2.66
N TRP A 247 5.09 5.03 -3.19
CA TRP A 247 6.37 5.33 -3.76
C TRP A 247 6.31 5.26 -5.28
N GLY A 248 6.78 6.29 -5.96
CA GLY A 248 6.95 6.30 -7.41
C GLY A 248 8.41 6.36 -7.75
N ALA A 249 8.92 5.36 -8.46
CA ALA A 249 10.32 5.28 -8.81
C ALA A 249 10.83 6.53 -9.56
N ASP A 250 11.99 7.02 -9.17
CA ASP A 250 12.72 8.09 -9.85
C ASP A 250 13.45 7.57 -11.09
N PHE A 251 13.84 6.30 -11.05
CA PHE A 251 14.49 5.58 -12.16
C PHE A 251 14.10 4.09 -12.14
N GLY A 252 14.26 3.43 -13.29
CA GLY A 252 13.81 2.05 -13.51
C GLY A 252 14.81 1.02 -13.00
N ASP A 253 15.06 0.98 -11.69
CA ASP A 253 15.84 -0.07 -11.03
C ASP A 253 15.12 -0.47 -9.71
N PRO A 254 15.04 -1.76 -9.37
CA PRO A 254 14.36 -2.23 -8.17
C PRO A 254 14.85 -1.60 -6.88
N VAL A 255 16.13 -1.21 -6.78
CA VAL A 255 16.69 -0.56 -5.60
C VAL A 255 15.95 0.73 -5.23
N ASN A 256 15.37 1.41 -6.21
CA ASN A 256 14.61 2.65 -5.94
C ASN A 256 13.33 2.41 -5.15
N PHE A 257 12.82 1.18 -5.16
CA PHE A 257 11.72 0.73 -4.31
C PHE A 257 12.24 0.08 -3.03
N VAL A 258 12.92 -1.07 -3.15
CA VAL A 258 13.27 -1.90 -1.99
C VAL A 258 14.31 -1.25 -1.08
N GLY A 259 15.18 -0.40 -1.60
CA GLY A 259 16.16 0.36 -0.82
C GLY A 259 15.56 1.39 0.14
N GLN A 260 14.24 1.63 0.09
CA GLN A 260 13.57 2.57 0.99
C GLN A 260 13.29 2.00 2.38
N GLU A 261 13.42 0.68 2.57
CA GLU A 261 13.10 -0.01 3.83
C GLU A 261 14.31 -0.71 4.48
N ILE A 262 15.52 -0.55 3.93
CA ILE A 262 16.73 -1.19 4.48
C ILE A 262 17.19 -0.55 5.79
N LEU A 263 17.86 -1.33 6.61
CA LEU A 263 18.58 -0.85 7.80
C LEU A 263 19.92 -0.20 7.44
N HIS A 264 20.48 0.54 8.37
CA HIS A 264 21.83 1.15 8.32
C HIS A 264 22.03 2.15 7.17
N ASP A 265 20.96 2.61 6.53
CA ASP A 265 20.98 3.70 5.56
C ASP A 265 20.07 4.85 6.01
N SER A 266 20.67 5.98 6.35
CA SER A 266 19.93 7.19 6.75
C SER A 266 19.09 7.80 5.61
N ASN A 267 19.29 7.36 4.37
CA ASN A 267 18.50 7.77 3.20
C ASN A 267 17.35 6.80 2.89
N ALA A 268 17.25 5.68 3.59
CA ALA A 268 16.13 4.75 3.48
C ALA A 268 14.85 5.42 3.97
N TYR A 269 14.10 6.02 3.03
CA TYR A 269 13.06 7.01 3.33
C TYR A 269 11.95 6.46 4.21
N TYR A 270 11.46 5.27 3.92
CA TYR A 270 10.39 4.66 4.71
C TYR A 270 10.89 4.09 6.03
N ALA A 271 12.08 3.47 6.03
CA ALA A 271 12.70 2.95 7.25
C ALA A 271 12.92 4.06 8.31
N VAL A 272 13.27 5.27 7.86
CA VAL A 272 13.51 6.43 8.73
C VAL A 272 12.23 7.16 9.10
N ASN A 273 11.32 7.38 8.12
CA ASN A 273 10.24 8.36 8.29
C ASN A 273 8.86 7.74 8.57
N TYR A 274 8.70 6.44 8.34
CA TYR A 274 7.42 5.75 8.47
C TYR A 274 7.49 4.57 9.42
N SER A 275 8.33 3.59 9.14
CA SER A 275 8.41 2.39 9.98
C SER A 275 9.21 2.62 11.26
N ASN A 276 10.09 3.62 11.28
CA ASN A 276 11.00 3.88 12.39
C ASN A 276 11.82 2.65 12.80
N ILE A 277 12.01 1.70 11.89
CA ILE A 277 12.71 0.43 12.17
C ILE A 277 14.18 0.66 12.51
N GLN A 278 14.79 1.73 11.98
CA GLN A 278 16.16 2.13 12.35
C GLN A 278 16.30 2.34 13.85
N LEU A 279 15.33 3.02 14.48
CA LEU A 279 15.34 3.25 15.94
C LEU A 279 15.15 1.96 16.73
N VAL A 280 14.30 1.07 16.22
CA VAL A 280 14.11 -0.26 16.84
C VAL A 280 15.38 -1.09 16.77
N ALA A 281 16.10 -1.04 15.64
CA ALA A 281 17.32 -1.80 15.43
C ALA A 281 18.50 -1.33 16.30
N GLU A 282 18.52 -0.04 16.74
CA GLU A 282 19.53 0.47 17.64
C GLU A 282 19.49 -0.20 19.02
N GLU A 283 18.30 -0.44 19.57
CA GLU A 283 18.11 -1.07 20.89
C GLU A 283 16.81 -1.89 20.92
N PRO A 284 16.77 -3.07 20.28
CA PRO A 284 15.54 -3.86 20.16
C PRO A 284 15.16 -4.49 21.51
N ALA A 285 13.91 -4.33 21.90
CA ALA A 285 13.31 -5.11 22.99
C ALA A 285 13.23 -6.59 22.59
N ASP A 286 13.13 -7.50 23.58
CA ASP A 286 13.14 -8.95 23.31
C ASP A 286 12.06 -9.37 22.27
N TYR A 287 10.88 -8.76 22.32
CA TYR A 287 9.79 -9.04 21.38
C TYR A 287 10.01 -8.48 19.97
N GLN A 288 11.03 -7.63 19.77
CA GLN A 288 11.37 -7.02 18.48
C GLN A 288 12.57 -7.70 17.79
N LYS A 289 13.26 -8.60 18.48
CA LYS A 289 14.49 -9.21 17.93
C LYS A 289 14.25 -9.97 16.62
N GLU A 290 13.20 -10.79 16.55
CA GLU A 290 12.84 -11.50 15.31
C GLU A 290 12.54 -10.53 14.17
N LEU A 291 11.82 -9.43 14.46
CA LEU A 291 11.55 -8.39 13.46
C LEU A 291 12.84 -7.74 12.96
N VAL A 292 13.77 -7.39 13.84
CA VAL A 292 15.05 -6.79 13.46
C VAL A 292 15.88 -7.79 12.64
N ASP A 293 15.93 -9.06 13.04
CA ASP A 293 16.62 -10.11 12.30
C ASP A 293 16.06 -10.29 10.86
N GLU A 294 14.72 -10.17 10.69
CA GLU A 294 14.07 -10.18 9.37
C GLU A 294 14.52 -8.98 8.52
N PHE A 295 14.58 -7.78 9.09
CA PHE A 295 15.03 -6.58 8.39
C PHE A 295 16.54 -6.60 8.09
N GLU A 296 17.38 -7.17 8.95
CA GLU A 296 18.80 -7.39 8.67
C GLU A 296 19.00 -8.34 7.48
N GLN A 297 18.29 -9.47 7.45
CA GLN A 297 18.34 -10.40 6.32
C GLN A 297 17.89 -9.74 5.02
N PHE A 298 16.80 -8.97 5.06
CA PHE A 298 16.34 -8.21 3.90
C PHE A 298 17.39 -7.20 3.45
N THR A 299 17.98 -6.45 4.38
CA THR A 299 19.03 -5.46 4.12
C THR A 299 20.25 -6.09 3.44
N ASP A 300 20.69 -7.24 3.94
CA ASP A 300 21.82 -7.97 3.37
C ASP A 300 21.52 -8.41 1.93
N LEU A 301 20.32 -8.93 1.65
CA LEU A 301 19.90 -9.34 0.32
C LEU A 301 19.84 -8.14 -0.66
N VAL A 302 19.24 -7.03 -0.22
CA VAL A 302 19.17 -5.80 -1.03
C VAL A 302 20.57 -5.25 -1.32
N ASN A 303 21.45 -5.20 -0.32
CA ASN A 303 22.82 -4.72 -0.50
C ASN A 303 23.64 -5.63 -1.42
N ALA A 304 23.49 -6.96 -1.29
CA ALA A 304 24.13 -7.93 -2.18
C ALA A 304 23.65 -7.77 -3.64
N ALA A 305 22.35 -7.60 -3.85
CA ALA A 305 21.79 -7.33 -5.17
C ALA A 305 22.29 -5.99 -5.74
N ASN A 306 22.35 -4.96 -4.90
CA ASN A 306 22.79 -3.62 -5.30
C ASN A 306 24.29 -3.59 -5.69
N ALA A 307 25.10 -4.48 -5.16
CA ALA A 307 26.52 -4.61 -5.50
C ALA A 307 26.77 -5.20 -6.91
N ILE A 308 25.76 -5.81 -7.53
CA ILE A 308 25.86 -6.31 -8.91
C ILE A 308 25.65 -5.15 -9.87
N VAL A 309 26.72 -4.71 -10.56
CA VAL A 309 26.70 -3.52 -11.43
C VAL A 309 26.90 -3.83 -12.91
N ASP A 310 27.41 -4.99 -13.25
CA ASP A 310 27.81 -5.39 -14.61
C ASP A 310 26.87 -6.40 -15.26
N ASP A 311 25.93 -6.97 -14.51
CA ASP A 311 24.91 -7.91 -14.99
C ASP A 311 23.51 -7.52 -14.50
N THR A 312 22.78 -6.83 -15.34
CA THR A 312 21.41 -6.35 -15.02
C THR A 312 20.45 -7.50 -14.76
N ASP A 313 20.58 -8.62 -15.47
CA ASP A 313 19.68 -9.77 -15.29
C ASP A 313 19.94 -10.44 -13.94
N ALA A 314 21.20 -10.71 -13.60
CA ALA A 314 21.58 -11.26 -12.29
C ALA A 314 21.20 -10.29 -11.15
N ARG A 315 21.37 -8.99 -11.34
CA ARG A 315 20.96 -7.95 -10.39
C ARG A 315 19.46 -8.04 -10.09
N TYR A 316 18.62 -8.09 -11.12
CA TYR A 316 17.17 -8.13 -10.94
C TYR A 316 16.67 -9.43 -10.35
N GLU A 317 17.29 -10.57 -10.71
CA GLU A 317 17.01 -11.85 -10.06
C GLU A 317 17.41 -11.85 -8.57
N ALA A 318 18.51 -11.20 -8.22
CA ALA A 318 18.93 -11.05 -6.82
C ALA A 318 17.96 -10.16 -6.02
N PHE A 319 17.50 -9.02 -6.58
CA PHE A 319 16.48 -8.20 -5.95
C PHE A 319 15.13 -8.91 -5.81
N ALA A 320 14.77 -9.80 -6.75
CA ALA A 320 13.54 -10.55 -6.66
C ALA A 320 13.52 -11.55 -5.50
N LYS A 321 14.70 -11.98 -5.03
CA LYS A 321 14.87 -12.86 -3.86
C LYS A 321 14.87 -12.11 -2.53
N ALA A 322 15.18 -10.81 -2.56
CA ALA A 322 15.10 -9.94 -1.40
C ALA A 322 13.65 -9.59 -1.07
#